data_7a2b8fd8488f66e8f65caa91f58ac137
#
_entry.id   7a2b8fd8488f66e8f65caa91f58ac137
#
_cell.length_a   1.000
_cell.length_b   1.000
_cell.length_c   1.000
_cell.angle_alpha   90.00
_cell.angle_beta   90.00
_cell.angle_gamma   90.00
#
_symmetry.space_group_name_H-M   'P 1'
#
loop_
_entity.id
_entity.type
_entity.pdbx_description
1 polymer ?
#
loop_
_entity_poly.entity_id
_entity_poly.type
_entity_poly.pdbx_seq_one_letter_code
_entity_poly.pdbx_strand_id
1 'polypeptide(L)'
;MGLPPGFLRGYNDARGFDHMTAKRYFPATEEENVGISAHEDSNCITFIFQDDVGGLEVLNDGDWVPAEPVDGSIIVNIGDVIQVLSNDKLKSAMHRVVRKPVHRHSFAFFFNLHGDKWFEPLPEFTAKIGEPPRYRRFLYREYHQLRVRNKTHPPARID
;
A
#
# COMPACT_ATOMS: atom_id res chain seq x y z
N MET A 1 13.93 -1.24 7.61
CA MET A 1 13.87 0.05 8.32
C MET A 1 14.87 0.15 9.49
N GLY A 2 15.40 -0.95 10.01
CA GLY A 2 16.33 -0.92 11.16
C GLY A 2 15.69 -0.46 12.48
N LEU A 3 14.36 -0.42 12.55
CA LEU A 3 13.62 -0.06 13.75
C LEU A 3 13.46 -1.26 14.69
N PRO A 4 13.25 -1.04 16.00
CA PRO A 4 13.06 -2.13 16.95
C PRO A 4 11.90 -3.07 16.56
N PRO A 5 12.00 -4.37 16.87
CA PRO A 5 10.88 -5.29 16.72
C PRO A 5 9.64 -4.75 17.44
N GLY A 6 8.49 -4.82 16.78
CA GLY A 6 7.22 -4.34 17.35
C GLY A 6 7.00 -2.81 17.25
N PHE A 7 7.90 -2.05 16.64
CA PHE A 7 7.73 -0.59 16.47
C PHE A 7 6.33 -0.21 15.95
N LEU A 8 5.87 -0.85 14.89
CA LEU A 8 4.56 -0.57 14.31
C LEU A 8 3.38 -0.99 15.22
N ARG A 9 3.61 -1.87 16.21
CA ARG A 9 2.56 -2.26 17.16
C ARG A 9 2.06 -1.08 17.98
N GLY A 10 2.93 -0.12 18.32
CA GLY A 10 2.55 1.10 19.03
C GLY A 10 1.61 2.02 18.24
N TYR A 11 1.54 1.84 16.91
CA TYR A 11 0.63 2.59 16.05
C TYR A 11 -0.71 1.88 15.81
N ASN A 12 -0.80 0.58 16.12
CA ASN A 12 -2.00 -0.22 15.88
C ASN A 12 -2.25 -1.22 17.04
N ASP A 13 -2.41 -0.69 18.24
CA ASP A 13 -2.68 -1.46 19.46
C ASP A 13 -4.12 -2.02 19.50
N ALA A 14 -5.08 -1.35 18.90
CA ALA A 14 -6.50 -1.72 18.92
C ALA A 14 -7.00 -2.44 17.65
N ARG A 15 -6.20 -2.49 16.58
CA ARG A 15 -6.52 -3.12 15.27
C ARG A 15 -7.86 -2.72 14.63
N GLY A 16 -8.48 -1.64 15.11
CA GLY A 16 -9.82 -1.22 14.69
C GLY A 16 -9.91 -0.71 13.25
N PHE A 17 -8.79 -0.48 12.58
CA PHE A 17 -8.72 -0.05 11.18
C PHE A 17 -8.18 -1.13 10.24
N ASP A 18 -7.71 -2.26 10.78
CA ASP A 18 -7.33 -3.40 9.95
C ASP A 18 -8.56 -3.97 9.26
N HIS A 19 -8.42 -4.36 8.02
CA HIS A 19 -9.50 -5.02 7.30
C HIS A 19 -8.96 -5.99 6.27
N MET A 20 -9.82 -6.92 5.88
CA MET A 20 -9.54 -7.87 4.81
C MET A 20 -10.62 -7.76 3.73
N THR A 21 -10.21 -7.90 2.49
CA THR A 21 -11.12 -7.98 1.34
C THR A 21 -10.91 -9.28 0.60
N ALA A 22 -12.02 -9.96 0.26
CA ALA A 22 -12.04 -11.05 -0.69
C ALA A 22 -12.53 -10.50 -2.03
N LYS A 23 -11.84 -10.81 -3.10
CA LYS A 23 -12.13 -10.31 -4.44
C LYS A 23 -12.24 -11.45 -5.44
N ARG A 24 -13.30 -11.42 -6.24
CA ARG A 24 -13.47 -12.24 -7.43
C ARG A 24 -13.49 -11.32 -8.64
N TYR A 25 -12.58 -11.52 -9.54
CA TYR A 25 -12.53 -10.83 -10.82
C TYR A 25 -13.16 -11.73 -11.89
N PHE A 26 -14.11 -11.18 -12.63
CA PHE A 26 -14.70 -11.87 -13.76
C PHE A 26 -13.73 -11.87 -14.94
N PRO A 27 -13.86 -12.82 -15.88
CA PRO A 27 -13.04 -12.85 -17.08
C PRO A 27 -13.04 -11.52 -17.82
N ALA A 28 -11.90 -11.18 -18.43
CA ALA A 28 -11.78 -10.02 -19.30
C ALA A 28 -12.71 -10.19 -20.53
N THR A 29 -13.23 -9.08 -21.02
CA THR A 29 -13.93 -8.99 -22.31
C THR A 29 -13.12 -8.16 -23.28
N GLU A 30 -13.50 -8.10 -24.55
CA GLU A 30 -12.86 -7.24 -25.54
C GLU A 30 -12.97 -5.75 -25.17
N GLU A 31 -14.07 -5.38 -24.48
CA GLU A 31 -14.36 -4.00 -24.11
C GLU A 31 -13.76 -3.61 -22.74
N GLU A 32 -13.55 -4.58 -21.83
CA GLU A 32 -13.15 -4.30 -20.47
C GLU A 32 -12.17 -5.34 -19.91
N ASN A 33 -10.96 -4.87 -19.57
CA ASN A 33 -9.92 -5.68 -18.93
C ASN A 33 -9.43 -5.13 -17.59
N VAL A 34 -10.02 -4.03 -17.09
CA VAL A 34 -9.62 -3.44 -15.81
C VAL A 34 -10.27 -4.21 -14.65
N GLY A 35 -9.45 -4.74 -13.76
CA GLY A 35 -9.88 -5.36 -12.51
C GLY A 35 -9.87 -4.37 -11.35
N ILE A 36 -8.73 -3.72 -11.11
CA ILE A 36 -8.58 -2.58 -10.21
C ILE A 36 -7.72 -1.54 -10.91
N SER A 37 -8.20 -0.30 -10.95
CA SER A 37 -7.47 0.84 -11.51
C SER A 37 -6.16 1.08 -10.76
N ALA A 38 -5.19 1.68 -11.43
CA ALA A 38 -3.91 2.04 -10.85
C ALA A 38 -4.09 2.90 -9.59
N HIS A 39 -3.41 2.53 -8.51
CA HIS A 39 -3.46 3.21 -7.22
C HIS A 39 -2.25 2.85 -6.36
N GLU A 40 -2.05 3.61 -5.30
CA GLU A 40 -1.16 3.32 -4.19
C GLU A 40 -1.99 3.00 -2.95
N ASP A 41 -1.48 2.17 -2.05
CA ASP A 41 -2.16 1.80 -0.82
C ASP A 41 -1.94 2.86 0.27
N SER A 42 -3.03 3.36 0.87
CA SER A 42 -2.98 4.41 1.92
C SER A 42 -2.63 3.92 3.31
N ASN A 43 -2.43 2.62 3.50
CA ASN A 43 -2.13 1.95 4.76
C ASN A 43 -0.63 1.82 5.04
N CYS A 44 -0.26 0.98 6.02
CA CYS A 44 1.13 0.63 6.30
C CYS A 44 1.64 -0.43 5.33
N ILE A 45 1.01 -1.61 5.37
CA ILE A 45 1.43 -2.81 4.65
C ILE A 45 0.19 -3.56 4.20
N THR A 46 0.19 -4.01 2.95
CA THR A 46 -0.84 -4.90 2.40
C THR A 46 -0.25 -6.28 2.15
N PHE A 47 -0.92 -7.31 2.62
CA PHE A 47 -0.59 -8.71 2.36
C PHE A 47 -1.61 -9.25 1.38
N ILE A 48 -1.15 -9.74 0.21
CA ILE A 48 -2.00 -10.24 -0.85
C ILE A 48 -1.76 -11.73 -1.05
N PHE A 49 -2.84 -12.48 -0.95
CA PHE A 49 -2.93 -13.89 -1.30
C PHE A 49 -3.70 -13.97 -2.60
N GLN A 50 -3.15 -14.57 -3.62
CA GLN A 50 -3.79 -14.72 -4.94
C GLN A 50 -3.73 -16.17 -5.41
N ASP A 51 -4.63 -16.50 -6.33
CA ASP A 51 -4.56 -17.75 -7.09
C ASP A 51 -3.43 -17.69 -8.14
N ASP A 52 -3.32 -18.74 -8.95
CA ASP A 52 -2.30 -18.92 -9.98
C ASP A 52 -2.58 -18.16 -11.30
N VAL A 53 -3.65 -17.38 -11.35
CA VAL A 53 -4.08 -16.65 -12.57
C VAL A 53 -3.23 -15.43 -12.88
N GLY A 54 -2.69 -14.76 -11.84
CA GLY A 54 -1.92 -13.54 -12.00
C GLY A 54 -2.76 -12.28 -12.26
N GLY A 55 -2.20 -11.30 -12.99
CA GLY A 55 -2.88 -10.05 -13.35
C GLY A 55 -2.63 -8.88 -12.42
N LEU A 56 -1.99 -9.07 -11.27
CA LEU A 56 -1.44 -7.95 -10.49
C LEU A 56 -0.19 -7.42 -11.21
N GLU A 57 -0.12 -6.10 -11.40
CA GLU A 57 1.00 -5.43 -12.02
C GLU A 57 1.44 -4.25 -11.16
N VAL A 58 2.75 -4.01 -11.10
CA VAL A 58 3.38 -2.92 -10.36
C VAL A 58 4.08 -2.00 -11.34
N LEU A 59 3.92 -0.68 -11.16
CA LEU A 59 4.61 0.31 -11.97
C LEU A 59 6.05 0.47 -11.46
N ASN A 60 7.02 0.17 -12.32
CA ASN A 60 8.45 0.34 -12.05
C ASN A 60 9.11 1.06 -13.22
N ASP A 61 9.71 2.22 -12.96
CA ASP A 61 10.41 3.05 -13.95
C ASP A 61 9.62 3.35 -15.23
N GLY A 62 8.30 3.46 -15.11
CA GLY A 62 7.38 3.75 -16.20
C GLY A 62 6.75 2.51 -16.85
N ASP A 63 7.23 1.32 -16.54
CA ASP A 63 6.72 0.06 -17.08
C ASP A 63 5.86 -0.71 -16.06
N TRP A 64 4.81 -1.34 -16.57
CA TRP A 64 3.97 -2.24 -15.77
C TRP A 64 4.58 -3.64 -15.74
N VAL A 65 5.11 -4.01 -14.57
CA VAL A 65 5.75 -5.32 -14.34
C VAL A 65 4.76 -6.26 -13.67
N PRO A 66 4.48 -7.44 -14.23
CA PRO A 66 3.58 -8.41 -13.63
C PRO A 66 4.20 -9.00 -12.34
N ALA A 67 3.38 -9.08 -11.27
CA ALA A 67 3.69 -9.84 -10.08
C ALA A 67 3.22 -11.29 -10.29
N GLU A 68 4.09 -12.09 -10.89
CA GLU A 68 3.77 -13.48 -11.22
C GLU A 68 3.43 -14.29 -9.97
N PRO A 69 2.38 -15.12 -10.01
CA PRO A 69 2.06 -16.01 -8.89
C PRO A 69 3.19 -17.01 -8.62
N VAL A 70 3.54 -17.13 -7.36
CA VAL A 70 4.47 -18.16 -6.87
C VAL A 70 3.74 -18.96 -5.82
N ASP A 71 3.67 -20.27 -5.99
CA ASP A 71 2.94 -21.15 -5.07
C ASP A 71 3.46 -21.01 -3.62
N GLY A 72 2.51 -20.95 -2.67
CA GLY A 72 2.82 -20.78 -1.25
C GLY A 72 3.38 -19.41 -0.86
N SER A 73 3.44 -18.46 -1.78
CA SER A 73 3.93 -17.10 -1.50
C SER A 73 2.83 -16.12 -1.09
N ILE A 74 3.26 -15.04 -0.45
CA ILE A 74 2.43 -13.88 -0.12
C ILE A 74 3.10 -12.66 -0.73
N ILE A 75 2.36 -11.86 -1.48
CA ILE A 75 2.84 -10.57 -1.98
C ILE A 75 2.67 -9.54 -0.87
N VAL A 76 3.70 -8.74 -0.64
CA VAL A 76 3.70 -7.70 0.39
C VAL A 76 3.93 -6.35 -0.27
N ASN A 77 2.92 -5.47 -0.21
CA ASN A 77 3.03 -4.08 -0.67
C ASN A 77 3.28 -3.15 0.51
N ILE A 78 4.21 -2.22 0.33
CA ILE A 78 4.41 -1.08 1.21
C ILE A 78 3.39 -0.01 0.85
N GLY A 79 2.69 0.52 1.86
CA GLY A 79 1.76 1.61 1.68
C GLY A 79 2.34 2.99 2.06
N ASP A 80 1.52 4.02 1.87
CA ASP A 80 1.89 5.43 2.04
C ASP A 80 2.42 5.77 3.44
N VAL A 81 1.89 5.11 4.48
CA VAL A 81 2.35 5.32 5.86
C VAL A 81 3.82 4.97 6.01
N ILE A 82 4.25 3.83 5.49
CA ILE A 82 5.67 3.42 5.54
C ILE A 82 6.54 4.35 4.68
N GLN A 83 6.03 4.82 3.55
CA GLN A 83 6.72 5.81 2.72
C GLN A 83 6.99 7.10 3.51
N VAL A 84 5.97 7.63 4.19
CA VAL A 84 6.10 8.83 5.03
C VAL A 84 7.04 8.57 6.21
N LEU A 85 6.83 7.51 7.00
CA LEU A 85 7.67 7.17 8.15
C LEU A 85 9.14 7.00 7.77
N SER A 86 9.43 6.44 6.60
CA SER A 86 10.79 6.24 6.10
C SER A 86 11.37 7.45 5.35
N ASN A 87 10.65 8.57 5.31
CA ASN A 87 11.06 9.78 4.58
C ASN A 87 11.43 9.48 3.12
N ASP A 88 10.60 8.69 2.42
CA ASP A 88 10.80 8.25 1.03
C ASP A 88 11.85 7.16 0.79
N LYS A 89 12.49 6.60 1.80
CA LYS A 89 13.45 5.49 1.59
C LYS A 89 12.77 4.20 1.13
N LEU A 90 11.52 4.00 1.55
CA LEU A 90 10.66 2.93 1.07
C LEU A 90 9.47 3.56 0.37
N LYS A 91 9.09 3.05 -0.79
CA LYS A 91 8.03 3.65 -1.63
C LYS A 91 6.75 2.84 -1.57
N SER A 92 5.63 3.54 -1.51
CA SER A 92 4.33 2.99 -1.85
C SER A 92 4.29 2.79 -3.36
N ALA A 93 4.18 1.55 -3.80
CA ALA A 93 4.26 1.22 -5.22
C ALA A 93 2.89 1.40 -5.89
N MET A 94 2.85 2.16 -6.98
CA MET A 94 1.68 2.21 -7.86
C MET A 94 1.42 0.81 -8.43
N HIS A 95 0.22 0.30 -8.30
CA HIS A 95 -0.14 -1.02 -8.79
C HIS A 95 -1.58 -1.07 -9.30
N ARG A 96 -1.87 -2.07 -10.12
CA ARG A 96 -3.19 -2.31 -10.72
C ARG A 96 -3.47 -3.80 -10.84
N VAL A 97 -4.72 -4.15 -11.13
CA VAL A 97 -5.08 -5.51 -11.53
C VAL A 97 -5.70 -5.48 -12.92
N VAL A 98 -5.12 -6.23 -13.82
CA VAL A 98 -5.65 -6.49 -15.17
C VAL A 98 -6.39 -7.82 -15.13
N ARG A 99 -7.61 -7.84 -15.66
CA ARG A 99 -8.38 -9.08 -15.76
C ARG A 99 -7.74 -10.03 -16.78
N LYS A 100 -7.86 -11.31 -16.50
CA LYS A 100 -7.43 -12.40 -17.37
C LYS A 100 -8.67 -13.06 -18.02
N PRO A 101 -8.52 -13.92 -19.03
CA PRO A 101 -9.67 -14.58 -19.70
C PRO A 101 -10.39 -15.61 -18.83
N VAL A 102 -9.98 -15.77 -17.58
CA VAL A 102 -10.58 -16.66 -16.58
C VAL A 102 -10.88 -15.92 -15.29
N HIS A 103 -11.67 -16.52 -14.40
CA HIS A 103 -11.88 -15.96 -13.06
C HIS A 103 -10.58 -15.94 -12.27
N ARG A 104 -10.34 -14.84 -11.56
CA ARG A 104 -9.25 -14.68 -10.60
C ARG A 104 -9.84 -14.42 -9.22
N HIS A 105 -9.19 -14.98 -8.19
CA HIS A 105 -9.54 -14.73 -6.79
C HIS A 105 -8.32 -14.22 -6.03
N SER A 106 -8.57 -13.30 -5.11
CA SER A 106 -7.53 -12.85 -4.18
C SER A 106 -8.13 -12.41 -2.85
N PHE A 107 -7.31 -12.53 -1.79
CA PHE A 107 -7.57 -11.93 -0.49
C PHE A 107 -6.49 -10.89 -0.23
N ALA A 108 -6.88 -9.72 0.24
CA ALA A 108 -5.93 -8.69 0.64
C ALA A 108 -6.21 -8.30 2.10
N PHE A 109 -5.20 -8.42 2.96
CA PHE A 109 -5.23 -7.94 4.33
C PHE A 109 -4.48 -6.62 4.42
N PHE A 110 -5.13 -5.60 4.93
CA PHE A 110 -4.62 -4.25 5.08
C PHE A 110 -4.29 -3.98 6.54
N PHE A 111 -2.98 -3.93 6.84
CA PHE A 111 -2.49 -3.49 8.14
C PHE A 111 -2.44 -1.97 8.17
N ASN A 112 -3.21 -1.37 9.10
CA ASN A 112 -3.40 0.07 9.18
C ASN A 112 -2.82 0.64 10.49
N LEU A 113 -2.74 1.97 10.59
CA LEU A 113 -2.63 2.64 11.89
C LEU A 113 -4.00 2.72 12.56
N HIS A 114 -4.03 2.91 13.87
CA HIS A 114 -5.25 3.34 14.54
C HIS A 114 -5.61 4.78 14.12
N GLY A 115 -6.90 5.10 14.00
CA GLY A 115 -7.36 6.35 13.41
C GLY A 115 -6.93 7.63 14.13
N ASP A 116 -6.63 7.56 15.42
CA ASP A 116 -6.17 8.67 16.25
C ASP A 116 -4.64 8.85 16.28
N LYS A 117 -3.92 7.96 15.58
CA LYS A 117 -2.45 8.04 15.52
C LYS A 117 -2.00 9.09 14.52
N TRP A 118 -1.00 9.83 14.95
CA TRP A 118 -0.27 10.75 14.10
C TRP A 118 0.94 10.03 13.52
N PHE A 119 1.28 10.34 12.27
CA PHE A 119 2.50 9.84 11.63
C PHE A 119 3.19 10.94 10.83
N GLU A 120 4.49 10.88 10.80
CA GLU A 120 5.41 11.83 10.18
C GLU A 120 6.75 11.13 9.90
N PRO A 121 7.66 11.72 9.13
CA PRO A 121 8.99 11.17 8.96
C PRO A 121 9.70 10.96 10.31
N LEU A 122 10.22 9.74 10.50
CA LEU A 122 10.87 9.38 11.75
C LEU A 122 12.25 10.04 11.89
N PRO A 123 12.68 10.41 13.10
CA PRO A 123 14.02 10.97 13.34
C PRO A 123 15.16 10.11 12.80
N GLU A 124 14.98 8.79 12.76
CA GLU A 124 15.90 7.80 12.18
C GLU A 124 16.19 8.05 10.69
N PHE A 125 15.23 8.64 9.98
CA PHE A 125 15.31 8.93 8.55
C PHE A 125 15.39 10.43 8.24
N THR A 126 15.54 11.25 9.26
CA THR A 126 15.65 12.72 9.15
C THR A 126 16.78 13.24 10.04
N ALA A 127 16.50 13.76 11.20
CA ALA A 127 17.45 14.46 12.07
C ALA A 127 18.69 13.65 12.43
N LYS A 128 18.57 12.32 12.63
CA LYS A 128 19.71 11.45 12.97
C LYS A 128 20.71 11.26 11.82
N ILE A 129 20.31 11.55 10.59
CA ILE A 129 21.16 11.41 9.39
C ILE A 129 21.34 12.74 8.64
N GLY A 130 20.86 13.87 9.21
CA GLY A 130 21.00 15.20 8.62
C GLY A 130 20.08 15.46 7.41
N GLU A 131 19.04 14.64 7.20
CA GLU A 131 18.07 14.81 6.11
C GLU A 131 16.87 15.65 6.58
N PRO A 132 16.36 16.59 5.77
CA PRO A 132 15.13 17.30 6.09
C PRO A 132 13.91 16.37 5.95
N PRO A 133 12.84 16.61 6.71
CA PRO A 133 11.59 15.89 6.52
C PRO A 133 10.97 16.27 5.16
N ARG A 134 10.51 15.27 4.40
CA ARG A 134 9.86 15.45 3.09
C ARG A 134 8.34 15.53 3.19
N TYR A 135 7.79 15.21 4.35
CA TYR A 135 6.36 15.17 4.61
C TYR A 135 6.03 15.94 5.89
N ARG A 136 4.84 16.53 5.90
CA ARG A 136 4.25 17.05 7.13
C ARG A 136 3.73 15.91 8.00
N ARG A 137 3.32 16.26 9.22
CA ARG A 137 2.59 15.37 10.11
C ARG A 137 1.13 15.19 9.66
N PHE A 138 0.63 13.94 9.71
CA PHE A 138 -0.73 13.58 9.34
C PHE A 138 -1.44 12.88 10.50
N LEU A 139 -2.73 13.18 10.69
CA LEU A 139 -3.63 12.35 11.50
C LEU A 139 -4.18 11.23 10.61
N TYR A 140 -3.99 9.96 11.01
CA TYR A 140 -4.27 8.84 10.12
C TYR A 140 -5.73 8.78 9.63
N ARG A 141 -6.71 9.01 10.51
CA ARG A 141 -8.13 9.04 10.13
C ARG A 141 -8.43 10.02 9.00
N GLU A 142 -7.90 11.24 9.10
CA GLU A 142 -8.11 12.28 8.09
C GLU A 142 -7.41 11.93 6.79
N TYR A 143 -6.16 11.46 6.90
CA TYR A 143 -5.38 11.00 5.75
C TYR A 143 -6.08 9.86 5.01
N HIS A 144 -6.49 8.82 5.74
CA HIS A 144 -7.17 7.66 5.16
C HIS A 144 -8.49 8.06 4.46
N GLN A 145 -9.31 8.91 5.07
CA GLN A 145 -10.54 9.42 4.45
C GLN A 145 -10.26 10.19 3.15
N LEU A 146 -9.20 11.01 3.13
CA LEU A 146 -8.79 11.73 1.93
C LEU A 146 -8.40 10.75 0.80
N ARG A 147 -7.61 9.74 1.14
CA ARG A 147 -7.13 8.73 0.18
C ARG A 147 -8.23 7.81 -0.35
N VAL A 148 -9.22 7.48 0.47
CA VAL A 148 -10.42 6.73 0.00
C VAL A 148 -11.17 7.52 -1.08
N ARG A 149 -11.21 8.84 -0.98
CA ARG A 149 -11.85 9.72 -1.98
C ARG A 149 -10.96 9.96 -3.21
N ASN A 150 -9.65 10.00 -3.02
CA ASN A 150 -8.65 10.36 -4.04
C ASN A 150 -7.53 9.31 -4.11
N LYS A 151 -7.81 8.15 -4.68
CA LYS A 151 -6.88 7.00 -4.74
C LYS A 151 -5.57 7.25 -5.48
N THR A 152 -5.52 8.26 -6.34
CA THR A 152 -4.37 8.56 -7.21
C THR A 152 -3.48 9.69 -6.70
N HIS A 153 -3.73 10.22 -5.49
CA HIS A 153 -2.93 11.31 -4.93
C HIS A 153 -2.07 10.79 -3.78
N PRO A 154 -0.76 10.60 -4.00
CA PRO A 154 0.18 10.25 -2.92
C PRO A 154 0.20 11.32 -1.83
N PRO A 155 0.79 11.03 -0.65
CA PRO A 155 0.93 12.02 0.41
C PRO A 155 1.69 13.26 -0.11
N ALA A 156 1.11 14.44 0.14
CA ALA A 156 1.73 15.68 -0.29
C ALA A 156 3.06 15.88 0.43
N ARG A 157 4.13 16.04 -0.35
CA ARG A 157 5.45 16.43 0.15
C ARG A 157 5.43 17.88 0.64
N ILE A 158 6.35 18.20 1.51
CA ILE A 158 6.70 19.57 1.84
C ILE A 158 7.65 20.05 0.75
N ASP A 159 7.24 21.04 -0.02
CA ASP A 159 8.08 21.70 -1.03
C ASP A 159 9.09 22.63 -0.34
#